data_fdb68f3f4a22080b42df0dd29a9a6498
#
_entry.id   fdb68f3f4a22080b42df0dd29a9a6498
#
_cell.length_a   1.000
_cell.length_b   1.000
_cell.length_c   1.000
_cell.angle_alpha   90.00
_cell.angle_beta   90.00
_cell.angle_gamma   90.00
#
_symmetry.space_group_name_H-M   'P 1'
#
loop_
_entity.id
_entity.type
_entity.pdbx_description
1 polymer ?
#
loop_
_entity_poly.entity_id
_entity_poly.type
_entity_poly.pdbx_seq_one_letter_code
_entity_poly.pdbx_strand_id
1 'polypeptide(L)'
;MKKTLLLLFSILTFSLSAQVVVKGVSPSTIAGISFDFTWADPTGGGWSTPDFNQPNTFVEDTLELVVDNSHTGDNPAYAIPHPLANEGCFTANGDQYSQPSLAGKIAVVWRGSCQFGLKAALAENNGAVGIIIINHSGGPVGMAGGDSGMSLNIPVVMISTNDGQLLLSEMANGPVEIFMGNKLGAQVNDVGSSLDVANISKYGSIPLGMANNGYNFDVGLTVTNYGSDDNIPILEQS
;
A
#
# COMPACT_ATOMS: atom_id res chain seq x y z
N MET A 1 -40.33 -28.66 36.27
CA MET A 1 -39.38 -28.77 35.14
C MET A 1 -38.94 -27.37 34.76
N LYS A 2 -37.73 -26.94 35.17
CA LYS A 2 -37.16 -25.63 34.82
C LYS A 2 -36.50 -25.75 33.45
N LYS A 3 -37.00 -24.98 32.44
CA LYS A 3 -36.39 -24.88 31.13
C LYS A 3 -35.24 -23.88 31.20
N THR A 4 -34.00 -24.37 31.13
CA THR A 4 -32.80 -23.54 31.02
C THR A 4 -32.69 -23.09 29.58
N LEU A 5 -32.89 -21.80 29.33
CA LEU A 5 -32.68 -21.17 28.03
C LEU A 5 -31.17 -20.91 27.87
N LEU A 6 -30.52 -21.71 27.06
CA LEU A 6 -29.11 -21.50 26.67
C LEU A 6 -29.07 -20.37 25.64
N LEU A 7 -28.63 -19.19 26.05
CA LEU A 7 -28.35 -18.08 25.16
C LEU A 7 -27.02 -18.36 24.48
N LEU A 8 -27.05 -18.77 23.19
CA LEU A 8 -25.87 -18.88 22.37
C LEU A 8 -25.43 -17.46 21.96
N PHE A 9 -24.44 -16.92 22.65
CA PHE A 9 -23.81 -15.67 22.26
C PHE A 9 -22.90 -15.95 21.03
N SER A 10 -23.43 -15.70 19.84
CA SER A 10 -22.61 -15.67 18.62
C SER A 10 -21.68 -14.47 18.71
N ILE A 11 -20.41 -14.73 18.99
CA ILE A 11 -19.36 -13.71 18.88
C ILE A 11 -19.15 -13.48 17.39
N LEU A 12 -19.81 -12.47 16.84
CA LEU A 12 -19.45 -11.94 15.52
C LEU A 12 -18.08 -11.30 15.67
N THR A 13 -17.04 -11.96 15.19
CA THR A 13 -15.72 -11.34 14.99
C THR A 13 -15.84 -10.40 13.80
N PHE A 14 -16.02 -9.11 14.05
CA PHE A 14 -15.82 -8.10 13.03
C PHE A 14 -14.33 -8.04 12.73
N SER A 15 -13.94 -8.50 11.55
CA SER A 15 -12.61 -8.24 11.01
C SER A 15 -12.58 -6.76 10.62
N LEU A 16 -12.03 -5.91 11.47
CA LEU A 16 -11.68 -4.54 11.11
C LEU A 16 -10.51 -4.64 10.13
N SER A 17 -10.80 -4.49 8.85
CA SER A 17 -9.79 -4.41 7.81
C SER A 17 -9.44 -2.94 7.64
N ALA A 18 -8.31 -2.50 8.21
CA ALA A 18 -7.77 -1.20 7.89
C ALA A 18 -7.27 -1.21 6.43
N GLN A 19 -7.30 -0.06 5.79
CA GLN A 19 -6.90 0.06 4.39
C GLN A 19 -5.37 0.00 4.26
N VAL A 20 -4.88 -0.76 3.27
CA VAL A 20 -3.47 -0.71 2.88
C VAL A 20 -3.21 0.62 2.16
N VAL A 21 -2.19 1.34 2.59
CA VAL A 21 -1.82 2.62 1.98
C VAL A 21 -0.31 2.73 1.80
N VAL A 22 0.10 3.52 0.80
CA VAL A 22 1.48 4.01 0.64
C VAL A 22 1.38 5.53 0.58
N LYS A 23 2.00 6.21 1.55
CA LYS A 23 1.87 7.66 1.68
C LYS A 23 3.14 8.35 2.15
N GLY A 24 3.27 9.63 1.79
CA GLY A 24 4.32 10.49 2.31
C GLY A 24 4.11 10.82 3.79
N VAL A 25 5.19 10.80 4.57
CA VAL A 25 5.23 11.22 5.97
C VAL A 25 5.99 12.54 6.08
N SER A 26 7.16 12.62 5.50
CA SER A 26 7.96 13.85 5.41
C SER A 26 8.76 13.91 4.10
N PRO A 27 9.14 15.09 3.62
CA PRO A 27 8.85 16.44 4.11
C PRO A 27 7.38 16.88 3.91
N SER A 28 7.05 18.09 4.40
CA SER A 28 5.67 18.63 4.33
C SER A 28 5.10 18.74 2.92
N THR A 29 5.94 18.80 1.90
CA THR A 29 5.54 18.80 0.47
C THR A 29 4.84 17.54 0.02
N ILE A 30 5.13 16.42 0.68
CA ILE A 30 4.50 15.11 0.37
C ILE A 30 3.72 14.53 1.54
N ALA A 31 3.79 15.13 2.72
CA ALA A 31 3.09 14.62 3.91
C ALA A 31 1.58 14.47 3.67
N GLY A 32 1.07 13.24 3.87
CA GLY A 32 -0.33 12.90 3.63
C GLY A 32 -0.69 12.62 2.17
N ILE A 33 0.21 12.81 1.20
CA ILE A 33 -0.04 12.40 -0.19
C ILE A 33 -0.02 10.87 -0.26
N SER A 34 -1.11 10.30 -0.76
CA SER A 34 -1.19 8.86 -1.07
C SER A 34 -0.69 8.61 -2.49
N PHE A 35 0.12 7.59 -2.65
CA PHE A 35 0.69 7.15 -3.92
C PHE A 35 -0.12 6.02 -4.52
N ASP A 36 -0.17 5.95 -5.85
CA ASP A 36 -0.76 4.82 -6.57
C ASP A 36 0.22 3.64 -6.54
N PHE A 37 -0.23 2.46 -6.07
CA PHE A 37 0.65 1.34 -5.82
C PHE A 37 0.03 -0.03 -6.09
N THR A 38 0.91 -1.01 -6.29
CA THR A 38 0.67 -2.44 -6.08
C THR A 38 1.70 -2.95 -5.07
N TRP A 39 1.43 -4.09 -4.45
CA TRP A 39 2.36 -4.70 -3.49
C TRP A 39 2.49 -6.21 -3.72
N ALA A 40 3.57 -6.77 -3.22
CA ALA A 40 3.86 -8.19 -3.29
C ALA A 40 3.02 -8.94 -2.24
N ASP A 41 1.87 -9.43 -2.67
CA ASP A 41 0.92 -10.16 -1.82
C ASP A 41 1.40 -11.61 -1.62
N PRO A 42 1.63 -12.07 -0.37
CA PRO A 42 2.09 -13.42 -0.10
C PRO A 42 1.06 -14.50 -0.43
N THR A 43 -0.21 -14.12 -0.66
CA THR A 43 -1.24 -15.08 -1.08
C THR A 43 -1.15 -15.45 -2.55
N GLY A 44 -0.29 -14.77 -3.32
CA GLY A 44 -0.11 -14.98 -4.76
C GLY A 44 1.27 -14.56 -5.26
N GLY A 45 1.53 -14.78 -6.54
CA GLY A 45 2.71 -14.25 -7.22
C GLY A 45 4.08 -14.79 -6.80
N GLY A 46 4.15 -15.80 -5.92
CA GLY A 46 5.40 -16.40 -5.46
C GLY A 46 6.19 -15.52 -4.49
N TRP A 47 5.49 -14.92 -3.50
CA TRP A 47 6.07 -14.08 -2.46
C TRP A 47 5.94 -14.71 -1.07
N SER A 48 6.89 -14.39 -0.16
CA SER A 48 6.81 -14.64 1.28
C SER A 48 6.89 -13.35 2.10
N THR A 49 6.61 -12.23 1.47
CA THR A 49 6.61 -10.89 2.08
C THR A 49 5.58 -10.75 3.21
N PRO A 50 5.74 -9.78 4.12
CA PRO A 50 4.71 -9.46 5.10
C PRO A 50 3.35 -9.17 4.45
N ASP A 51 2.28 -9.75 5.00
CA ASP A 51 0.93 -9.60 4.48
C ASP A 51 0.30 -8.29 4.97
N PHE A 52 0.19 -7.32 4.10
CA PHE A 52 -0.43 -6.03 4.40
C PHE A 52 -1.95 -6.12 4.65
N ASN A 53 -2.60 -7.24 4.33
CA ASN A 53 -3.98 -7.47 4.74
C ASN A 53 -4.10 -7.76 6.25
N GLN A 54 -2.99 -8.10 6.91
CA GLN A 54 -2.99 -8.29 8.36
C GLN A 54 -2.91 -6.93 9.07
N PRO A 55 -3.74 -6.71 10.11
CA PRO A 55 -3.72 -5.47 10.88
C PRO A 55 -2.34 -5.16 11.45
N ASN A 56 -1.95 -3.88 11.42
CA ASN A 56 -0.68 -3.38 11.94
C ASN A 56 0.57 -3.99 11.28
N THR A 57 0.46 -4.45 10.03
CA THR A 57 1.59 -4.83 9.20
C THR A 57 2.00 -3.63 8.35
N PHE A 58 3.07 -2.95 8.73
CA PHE A 58 3.53 -1.74 8.05
C PHE A 58 5.02 -1.52 8.23
N VAL A 59 5.59 -0.67 7.38
CA VAL A 59 6.91 -0.06 7.52
C VAL A 59 6.78 1.45 7.34
N GLU A 60 7.46 2.20 8.21
CA GLU A 60 7.58 3.65 8.13
C GLU A 60 9.04 3.99 8.37
N ASP A 61 9.73 4.50 7.36
CA ASP A 61 11.14 4.83 7.45
C ASP A 61 11.58 5.75 6.30
N THR A 62 12.84 6.18 6.38
CA THR A 62 13.48 7.04 5.38
C THR A 62 13.82 6.26 4.12
N LEU A 63 13.63 6.91 2.97
CA LEU A 63 14.00 6.37 1.66
C LEU A 63 15.51 6.48 1.40
N GLU A 64 16.06 5.49 0.71
CA GLU A 64 17.42 5.54 0.15
C GLU A 64 17.41 5.02 -1.29
N LEU A 65 17.90 5.83 -2.23
CA LEU A 65 18.02 5.43 -3.63
C LEU A 65 19.20 4.44 -3.77
N VAL A 66 18.91 3.27 -4.29
CA VAL A 66 19.94 2.27 -4.56
C VAL A 66 20.86 2.75 -5.68
N VAL A 67 22.16 2.60 -5.48
CA VAL A 67 23.18 2.79 -6.50
C VAL A 67 24.00 1.51 -6.64
N ASP A 68 23.77 0.81 -7.72
CA ASP A 68 24.40 -0.44 -8.09
C ASP A 68 25.63 -0.12 -8.96
N ASN A 69 26.80 -0.66 -8.61
CA ASN A 69 28.03 -0.40 -9.37
C ASN A 69 28.20 -1.29 -10.60
N SER A 70 27.32 -2.24 -10.80
CA SER A 70 27.49 -3.25 -11.87
C SER A 70 27.18 -2.71 -13.28
N HIS A 71 26.42 -1.61 -13.37
CA HIS A 71 25.96 -1.06 -14.63
C HIS A 71 26.21 0.45 -14.73
N THR A 72 26.71 0.89 -15.86
CA THR A 72 26.92 2.31 -16.18
C THR A 72 26.02 2.74 -17.33
N GLY A 73 25.59 4.00 -17.34
CA GLY A 73 24.72 4.57 -18.36
C GLY A 73 23.24 4.45 -18.02
N ASP A 74 22.42 4.93 -18.93
CA ASP A 74 20.96 4.93 -18.80
C ASP A 74 20.36 3.71 -19.51
N ASN A 75 19.21 3.27 -19.02
CA ASN A 75 18.43 2.28 -19.72
C ASN A 75 17.62 2.94 -20.84
N PRO A 76 18.01 2.74 -22.12
CA PRO A 76 17.35 3.39 -23.26
C PRO A 76 16.04 2.70 -23.67
N ALA A 77 15.73 1.55 -23.08
CA ALA A 77 14.60 0.71 -23.52
C ALA A 77 13.25 1.26 -23.04
N TYR A 78 13.23 2.22 -22.13
CA TYR A 78 12.01 2.69 -21.48
C TYR A 78 11.67 4.14 -21.83
N ALA A 79 10.37 4.47 -21.74
CA ALA A 79 9.87 5.80 -22.08
C ALA A 79 10.45 6.92 -21.19
N ILE A 80 10.87 6.58 -19.97
CA ILE A 80 11.61 7.47 -19.09
C ILE A 80 12.99 6.84 -18.85
N PRO A 81 14.03 7.39 -19.48
CA PRO A 81 15.39 6.97 -19.23
C PRO A 81 15.75 7.16 -17.75
N HIS A 82 16.37 6.15 -17.17
CA HIS A 82 16.87 6.20 -15.81
C HIS A 82 18.21 5.47 -15.73
N PRO A 83 19.09 5.82 -14.76
CA PRO A 83 20.37 5.16 -14.63
C PRO A 83 20.21 3.66 -14.36
N LEU A 84 20.90 2.82 -15.11
CA LEU A 84 20.96 1.38 -14.86
C LEU A 84 21.41 1.07 -13.44
N ALA A 85 22.31 1.88 -12.87
CA ALA A 85 22.78 1.77 -11.50
C ALA A 85 21.65 1.91 -10.44
N ASN A 86 20.51 2.47 -10.79
CA ASN A 86 19.37 2.60 -9.88
C ASN A 86 18.34 1.48 -10.03
N GLU A 87 18.62 0.45 -10.82
CA GLU A 87 17.73 -0.71 -10.95
C GLU A 87 17.94 -1.75 -9.84
N GLY A 88 19.04 -1.69 -9.11
CA GLY A 88 19.33 -2.62 -8.00
C GLY A 88 19.55 -4.06 -8.47
N CYS A 89 20.18 -4.24 -9.61
CA CYS A 89 20.52 -5.54 -10.19
C CYS A 89 22.03 -5.77 -10.10
N PHE A 90 22.45 -6.81 -9.40
CA PHE A 90 23.87 -7.22 -9.39
C PHE A 90 24.23 -8.04 -10.61
N THR A 91 25.49 -7.95 -11.00
CA THR A 91 26.05 -8.90 -11.96
C THR A 91 26.30 -10.27 -11.27
N ALA A 92 26.55 -11.28 -12.09
CA ALA A 92 26.91 -12.62 -11.61
C ALA A 92 28.17 -12.66 -10.73
N ASN A 93 28.92 -11.56 -10.66
CA ASN A 93 30.15 -11.43 -9.86
C ASN A 93 29.94 -10.94 -8.43
N GLY A 94 28.66 -10.71 -8.00
CA GLY A 94 28.33 -10.35 -6.64
C GLY A 94 28.70 -8.93 -6.23
N ASP A 95 28.66 -8.00 -7.18
CA ASP A 95 28.89 -6.58 -6.90
C ASP A 95 27.97 -6.09 -5.77
N GLN A 96 28.53 -5.28 -4.89
CA GLN A 96 27.80 -4.66 -3.77
C GLN A 96 27.20 -3.34 -4.21
N TYR A 97 26.12 -2.92 -3.58
CA TYR A 97 25.65 -1.56 -3.73
C TYR A 97 26.71 -0.57 -3.26
N SER A 98 26.84 0.56 -3.98
CA SER A 98 27.90 1.53 -3.71
C SER A 98 27.49 2.65 -2.76
N GLN A 99 26.20 2.80 -2.50
CA GLN A 99 25.70 3.88 -1.66
C GLN A 99 25.90 3.56 -0.16
N PRO A 100 25.62 4.55 0.70
CA PRO A 100 25.57 4.34 2.14
C PRO A 100 24.63 3.19 2.51
N SER A 101 24.82 2.61 3.69
CA SER A 101 24.05 1.48 4.20
C SER A 101 22.53 1.68 4.02
N LEU A 102 21.84 0.63 3.55
CA LEU A 102 20.38 0.55 3.53
C LEU A 102 19.80 0.12 4.89
N ALA A 103 20.66 -0.09 5.90
CA ALA A 103 20.22 -0.59 7.22
C ALA A 103 19.17 0.34 7.84
N GLY A 104 17.98 -0.23 8.09
CA GLY A 104 16.85 0.48 8.65
C GLY A 104 16.19 1.46 7.69
N LYS A 105 16.42 1.36 6.38
CA LYS A 105 15.83 2.25 5.39
C LYS A 105 14.96 1.50 4.39
N ILE A 106 14.06 2.23 3.72
CA ILE A 106 13.31 1.72 2.59
C ILE A 106 14.13 1.98 1.32
N ALA A 107 14.52 0.91 0.64
CA ALA A 107 15.23 0.98 -0.62
C ALA A 107 14.34 1.50 -1.74
N VAL A 108 14.85 2.38 -2.60
CA VAL A 108 14.17 2.83 -3.83
C VAL A 108 14.97 2.36 -5.03
N VAL A 109 14.28 1.70 -5.97
CA VAL A 109 14.86 1.21 -7.23
C VAL A 109 13.92 1.45 -8.39
N TRP A 110 14.47 1.50 -9.60
CA TRP A 110 13.67 1.45 -10.83
C TRP A 110 13.35 0.02 -11.24
N ARG A 111 12.16 -0.17 -11.80
CA ARG A 111 11.85 -1.37 -12.57
C ARG A 111 12.77 -1.45 -13.79
N GLY A 112 13.38 -2.60 -14.05
CA GLY A 112 14.28 -2.78 -15.19
C GLY A 112 14.83 -4.20 -15.27
N SER A 113 16.06 -4.36 -15.61
CA SER A 113 16.77 -5.53 -16.14
C SER A 113 16.61 -6.86 -15.42
N CYS A 114 16.24 -6.90 -14.13
CA CYS A 114 16.14 -8.15 -13.38
C CYS A 114 14.77 -8.33 -12.69
N GLN A 115 14.55 -9.54 -12.16
CA GLN A 115 13.31 -9.94 -11.48
C GLN A 115 13.06 -9.09 -10.23
N PHE A 116 11.79 -8.84 -9.91
CA PHE A 116 11.39 -8.03 -8.74
C PHE A 116 11.86 -8.66 -7.42
N GLY A 117 11.72 -9.98 -7.28
CA GLY A 117 12.19 -10.69 -6.09
C GLY A 117 13.71 -10.60 -5.91
N LEU A 118 14.49 -10.59 -7.00
CA LEU A 118 15.93 -10.41 -6.90
C LEU A 118 16.28 -9.01 -6.39
N LYS A 119 15.65 -7.94 -6.91
CA LYS A 119 15.84 -6.58 -6.40
C LYS A 119 15.55 -6.50 -4.90
N ALA A 120 14.45 -7.11 -4.47
CA ALA A 120 14.05 -7.13 -3.07
C ALA A 120 15.02 -7.92 -2.19
N ALA A 121 15.47 -9.10 -2.64
CA ALA A 121 16.44 -9.91 -1.89
C ALA A 121 17.79 -9.19 -1.74
N LEU A 122 18.23 -8.49 -2.77
CA LEU A 122 19.46 -7.71 -2.71
C LEU A 122 19.33 -6.50 -1.77
N ALA A 123 18.19 -5.81 -1.78
CA ALA A 123 17.91 -4.73 -0.85
C ALA A 123 17.86 -5.23 0.60
N GLU A 124 17.19 -6.34 0.88
CA GLU A 124 17.13 -6.98 2.20
C GLU A 124 18.53 -7.40 2.69
N ASN A 125 19.33 -8.02 1.83
CA ASN A 125 20.71 -8.42 2.15
C ASN A 125 21.63 -7.23 2.46
N ASN A 126 21.27 -6.03 1.99
CA ASN A 126 21.96 -4.77 2.31
C ASN A 126 21.33 -4.03 3.51
N GLY A 127 20.37 -4.65 4.19
CA GLY A 127 19.79 -4.16 5.44
C GLY A 127 18.54 -3.31 5.27
N ALA A 128 17.95 -3.24 4.08
CA ALA A 128 16.68 -2.54 3.88
C ALA A 128 15.55 -3.19 4.69
N VAL A 129 14.63 -2.37 5.20
CA VAL A 129 13.43 -2.81 5.91
C VAL A 129 12.19 -2.87 5.01
N GLY A 130 12.31 -2.41 3.78
CA GLY A 130 11.30 -2.44 2.73
C GLY A 130 11.90 -1.98 1.41
N ILE A 131 11.15 -2.14 0.32
CA ILE A 131 11.58 -1.68 -0.99
C ILE A 131 10.42 -1.06 -1.77
N ILE A 132 10.67 0.07 -2.41
CA ILE A 132 9.80 0.71 -3.39
C ILE A 132 10.42 0.56 -4.78
N ILE A 133 9.66 -0.02 -5.70
CA ILE A 133 10.04 -0.16 -7.10
C ILE A 133 9.26 0.87 -7.91
N ILE A 134 9.95 1.80 -8.54
CA ILE A 134 9.35 2.79 -9.43
C ILE A 134 9.08 2.14 -10.78
N ASN A 135 7.84 2.15 -11.25
CA ASN A 135 7.55 1.67 -12.60
C ASN A 135 8.17 2.59 -13.65
N HIS A 136 8.73 2.03 -14.70
CA HIS A 136 9.36 2.80 -15.78
C HIS A 136 8.36 3.37 -16.81
N SER A 137 7.07 3.04 -16.68
CA SER A 137 6.03 3.50 -17.62
C SER A 137 4.64 3.38 -16.98
N GLY A 138 3.95 4.51 -16.79
CA GLY A 138 2.57 4.58 -16.35
C GLY A 138 2.33 4.22 -14.89
N GLY A 139 1.17 3.62 -14.61
CA GLY A 139 0.77 3.17 -13.27
C GLY A 139 1.52 1.93 -12.79
N PRO A 140 1.36 1.56 -11.51
CA PRO A 140 1.96 0.34 -10.97
C PRO A 140 1.34 -0.90 -11.62
N VAL A 141 2.11 -2.00 -11.69
CA VAL A 141 1.66 -3.27 -12.27
C VAL A 141 1.86 -4.41 -11.28
N GLY A 142 1.16 -5.51 -11.49
CA GLY A 142 1.34 -6.72 -10.70
C GLY A 142 2.79 -7.24 -10.80
N MET A 143 3.32 -7.72 -9.67
CA MET A 143 4.68 -8.23 -9.57
C MET A 143 4.68 -9.72 -9.29
N ALA A 144 5.63 -10.44 -9.89
CA ALA A 144 5.92 -11.83 -9.54
C ALA A 144 7.27 -11.93 -8.80
N GLY A 145 7.33 -12.77 -7.77
CA GLY A 145 8.51 -12.93 -6.91
C GLY A 145 9.71 -13.57 -7.63
N GLY A 146 9.45 -14.33 -8.70
CA GLY A 146 10.50 -15.07 -9.39
C GLY A 146 11.24 -16.04 -8.46
N ASP A 147 12.51 -16.24 -8.72
CA ASP A 147 13.32 -17.22 -7.99
C ASP A 147 13.62 -16.84 -6.54
N SER A 148 13.57 -15.54 -6.20
CA SER A 148 13.95 -15.01 -4.89
C SER A 148 12.76 -14.57 -4.03
N GLY A 149 11.55 -14.51 -4.58
CA GLY A 149 10.38 -13.98 -3.86
C GLY A 149 9.96 -14.77 -2.63
N MET A 150 10.22 -16.08 -2.60
CA MET A 150 9.84 -16.98 -1.50
C MET A 150 10.78 -16.94 -0.29
N SER A 151 11.79 -16.08 -0.29
CA SER A 151 12.76 -15.97 0.81
C SER A 151 12.81 -14.60 1.48
N LEU A 152 11.81 -13.75 1.20
CA LEU A 152 11.79 -12.36 1.65
C LEU A 152 11.00 -12.17 2.94
N ASN A 153 11.50 -11.27 3.79
CA ASN A 153 10.84 -10.85 5.03
C ASN A 153 10.50 -9.35 5.03
N ILE A 154 10.85 -8.63 3.97
CA ILE A 154 10.54 -7.20 3.83
C ILE A 154 9.39 -6.99 2.83
N PRO A 155 8.56 -5.95 3.02
CA PRO A 155 7.52 -5.61 2.06
C PRO A 155 8.11 -5.06 0.75
N VAL A 156 7.45 -5.39 -0.35
CA VAL A 156 7.80 -4.95 -1.71
C VAL A 156 6.62 -4.23 -2.32
N VAL A 157 6.81 -2.98 -2.68
CA VAL A 157 5.77 -2.11 -3.25
C VAL A 157 6.25 -1.60 -4.61
N MET A 158 5.34 -1.51 -5.58
CA MET A 158 5.57 -0.78 -6.81
C MET A 158 4.68 0.45 -6.84
N ILE A 159 5.24 1.59 -7.20
CA ILE A 159 4.52 2.85 -7.41
C ILE A 159 4.54 3.26 -8.87
N SER A 160 3.66 4.22 -9.21
CA SER A 160 3.61 4.78 -10.55
C SER A 160 4.92 5.51 -10.92
N THR A 161 5.13 5.69 -12.22
CA THR A 161 6.25 6.48 -12.73
C THR A 161 6.21 7.92 -12.22
N ASN A 162 5.03 8.54 -12.21
CA ASN A 162 4.86 9.93 -11.78
C ASN A 162 5.14 10.10 -10.28
N ASP A 163 4.63 9.18 -9.46
CA ASP A 163 4.89 9.19 -8.02
C ASP A 163 6.37 8.97 -7.72
N GLY A 164 7.01 8.06 -8.47
CA GLY A 164 8.44 7.81 -8.36
C GLY A 164 9.28 9.04 -8.70
N GLN A 165 8.92 9.78 -9.76
CA GLN A 165 9.61 11.03 -10.10
C GLN A 165 9.42 12.10 -9.03
N LEU A 166 8.23 12.21 -8.44
CA LEU A 166 7.98 13.09 -7.30
C LEU A 166 8.88 12.73 -6.12
N LEU A 167 8.92 11.44 -5.72
CA LEU A 167 9.78 11.01 -4.62
C LEU A 167 11.25 11.28 -4.87
N LEU A 168 11.76 10.98 -6.06
CA LEU A 168 13.16 11.23 -6.42
C LEU A 168 13.49 12.73 -6.40
N SER A 169 12.54 13.59 -6.82
CA SER A 169 12.70 15.05 -6.72
C SER A 169 12.81 15.52 -5.28
N GLU A 170 11.98 14.98 -4.38
CA GLU A 170 12.05 15.33 -2.95
C GLU A 170 13.32 14.77 -2.30
N MET A 171 13.72 13.54 -2.62
CA MET A 171 14.96 12.91 -2.14
C MET A 171 16.21 13.71 -2.53
N ALA A 172 16.19 14.39 -3.67
CA ALA A 172 17.28 15.27 -4.09
C ALA A 172 17.41 16.55 -3.21
N ASN A 173 16.32 16.92 -2.51
CA ASN A 173 16.29 18.09 -1.63
C ASN A 173 16.56 17.74 -0.16
N GLY A 174 16.48 16.46 0.22
CA GLY A 174 16.72 16.02 1.59
C GLY A 174 16.08 14.66 1.92
N PRO A 175 16.10 14.24 3.19
CA PRO A 175 15.50 12.99 3.62
C PRO A 175 14.00 12.96 3.37
N VAL A 176 13.53 11.83 2.84
CA VAL A 176 12.11 11.56 2.59
C VAL A 176 11.69 10.34 3.40
N GLU A 177 10.60 10.45 4.11
CA GLU A 177 10.02 9.38 4.91
C GLU A 177 8.67 8.96 4.36
N ILE A 178 8.47 7.66 4.25
CA ILE A 178 7.27 7.04 3.67
C ILE A 178 6.71 6.01 4.64
N PHE A 179 5.39 6.00 4.74
CA PHE A 179 4.63 4.91 5.32
C PHE A 179 4.11 3.98 4.22
N MET A 180 4.24 2.68 4.40
CA MET A 180 3.61 1.66 3.56
C MET A 180 3.08 0.50 4.39
N GLY A 181 1.85 0.12 4.17
CA GLY A 181 1.20 -0.99 4.86
C GLY A 181 -0.18 -0.69 5.38
N ASN A 182 -0.54 -1.41 6.45
CA ASN A 182 -1.85 -1.39 7.07
C ASN A 182 -1.69 -1.11 8.58
N LYS A 183 -2.06 0.10 9.01
CA LYS A 183 -2.07 0.51 10.41
C LYS A 183 -3.39 1.22 10.69
N LEU A 184 -4.10 0.77 11.71
CA LEU A 184 -5.28 1.48 12.21
C LEU A 184 -4.89 2.93 12.54
N GLY A 185 -5.65 3.89 12.01
CA GLY A 185 -5.36 5.31 12.19
C GLY A 185 -4.18 5.83 11.36
N ALA A 186 -3.74 5.11 10.30
CA ALA A 186 -2.71 5.58 9.39
C ALA A 186 -3.13 6.81 8.59
N GLN A 187 -4.43 7.00 8.37
CA GLN A 187 -5.02 8.20 7.80
C GLN A 187 -5.67 9.03 8.91
N VAL A 188 -5.56 10.36 8.83
CA VAL A 188 -6.17 11.27 9.81
C VAL A 188 -7.70 11.21 9.69
N ASN A 189 -8.20 11.25 8.47
CA ASN A 189 -9.62 11.23 8.13
C ASN A 189 -9.89 10.02 7.23
N ASP A 190 -10.13 8.88 7.83
CA ASP A 190 -10.47 7.65 7.11
C ASP A 190 -11.85 7.17 7.56
N VAL A 191 -12.82 7.40 6.71
CA VAL A 191 -14.23 7.09 6.99
C VAL A 191 -14.75 6.17 5.90
N GLY A 192 -15.23 5.02 6.29
CA GLY A 192 -15.76 4.03 5.36
C GLY A 192 -17.10 3.47 5.77
N SER A 193 -17.79 2.91 4.80
CA SER A 193 -19.02 2.14 4.99
C SER A 193 -19.05 0.97 4.01
N SER A 194 -19.69 -0.12 4.41
CA SER A 194 -19.96 -1.23 3.49
C SER A 194 -21.41 -1.20 3.02
N LEU A 195 -21.67 -1.78 1.86
CA LEU A 195 -23.03 -1.91 1.30
C LEU A 195 -23.95 -2.74 2.22
N ASP A 196 -23.39 -3.64 3.02
CA ASP A 196 -24.14 -4.51 3.92
C ASP A 196 -24.76 -3.77 5.10
N VAL A 197 -24.25 -2.57 5.41
CA VAL A 197 -24.74 -1.72 6.51
C VAL A 197 -25.47 -0.47 6.00
N ALA A 198 -25.70 -0.37 4.69
CA ALA A 198 -26.55 0.66 4.12
C ALA A 198 -28.01 0.21 4.16
N ASN A 199 -28.83 0.91 4.94
CA ASN A 199 -30.27 0.68 4.94
C ASN A 199 -30.91 1.52 3.82
N ILE A 200 -31.26 0.84 2.74
CA ILE A 200 -31.92 1.45 1.59
C ILE A 200 -33.31 0.84 1.41
N SER A 201 -34.16 1.47 0.62
CA SER A 201 -35.47 0.90 0.32
C SER A 201 -35.34 -0.54 -0.20
N LYS A 202 -36.12 -1.43 0.39
CA LYS A 202 -36.22 -2.84 -0.03
C LYS A 202 -36.68 -3.01 -1.48
N TYR A 203 -37.33 -2.00 -2.02
CA TYR A 203 -37.94 -2.03 -3.34
C TYR A 203 -37.21 -1.05 -4.29
N GLY A 204 -36.73 -1.52 -5.41
CA GLY A 204 -36.17 -0.69 -6.50
C GLY A 204 -37.21 0.18 -7.18
N SER A 205 -38.51 -0.12 -6.99
CA SER A 205 -39.65 0.67 -7.42
C SER A 205 -40.82 0.47 -6.47
N ILE A 206 -41.65 1.46 -6.27
CA ILE A 206 -42.87 1.38 -5.47
C ILE A 206 -44.10 1.64 -6.36
N PRO A 207 -45.21 0.95 -6.14
CA PRO A 207 -46.46 1.25 -6.83
C PRO A 207 -46.91 2.70 -6.62
N LEU A 208 -47.44 3.33 -7.64
CA LEU A 208 -47.88 4.73 -7.58
C LEU A 208 -48.88 5.00 -6.45
N GLY A 209 -49.74 4.01 -6.15
CA GLY A 209 -50.68 4.11 -5.05
C GLY A 209 -50.02 4.19 -3.68
N MET A 210 -48.88 3.56 -3.48
CA MET A 210 -48.10 3.66 -2.23
C MET A 210 -47.39 5.01 -2.15
N ALA A 211 -46.83 5.48 -3.27
CA ALA A 211 -46.17 6.78 -3.32
C ALA A 211 -47.17 7.93 -3.01
N ASN A 212 -48.36 7.84 -3.56
CA ASN A 212 -49.42 8.84 -3.34
C ASN A 212 -50.01 8.84 -1.93
N ASN A 213 -49.85 7.73 -1.18
CA ASN A 213 -50.27 7.59 0.22
C ASN A 213 -49.16 7.90 1.24
N GLY A 214 -48.10 8.57 0.83
CA GLY A 214 -47.04 9.02 1.72
C GLY A 214 -46.16 7.87 2.23
N TYR A 215 -45.79 6.94 1.33
CA TYR A 215 -44.83 5.89 1.66
C TYR A 215 -43.48 6.52 2.01
N ASN A 216 -43.10 6.38 3.26
CA ASN A 216 -41.81 6.81 3.78
C ASN A 216 -40.94 5.60 4.15
N PHE A 217 -39.67 5.71 3.98
CA PHE A 217 -38.69 4.75 4.48
C PHE A 217 -37.47 5.50 5.02
N ASP A 218 -36.87 4.94 6.04
CA ASP A 218 -35.64 5.49 6.60
C ASP A 218 -34.46 5.03 5.75
N VAL A 219 -33.57 5.97 5.40
CA VAL A 219 -32.28 5.69 4.79
C VAL A 219 -31.25 5.81 5.92
N GLY A 220 -30.54 4.75 6.17
CA GLY A 220 -29.51 4.70 7.18
C GLY A 220 -28.19 4.17 6.60
N LEU A 221 -27.10 4.68 7.11
CA LEU A 221 -25.76 4.26 6.77
C LEU A 221 -24.96 4.14 8.07
N THR A 222 -24.32 2.98 8.28
CA THR A 222 -23.32 2.88 9.35
C THR A 222 -21.99 3.32 8.79
N VAL A 223 -21.41 4.31 9.42
CA VAL A 223 -20.11 4.86 9.07
C VAL A 223 -19.12 4.49 10.16
N THR A 224 -18.00 3.94 9.77
CA THR A 224 -16.90 3.59 10.67
C THR A 224 -15.75 4.53 10.42
N ASN A 225 -15.25 5.14 11.49
CA ASN A 225 -14.02 5.92 11.45
C ASN A 225 -12.84 4.97 11.62
N TYR A 226 -12.00 4.85 10.61
CA TYR A 226 -10.74 4.10 10.63
C TYR A 226 -9.54 5.04 10.82
N GLY A 227 -9.78 6.35 10.80
CA GLY A 227 -8.77 7.39 10.92
C GLY A 227 -8.22 7.56 12.34
N SER A 228 -7.17 8.35 12.45
CA SER A 228 -6.59 8.74 13.74
C SER A 228 -7.26 9.95 14.39
N ASP A 229 -8.12 10.67 13.67
CA ASP A 229 -8.92 11.77 14.22
C ASP A 229 -10.25 11.22 14.76
N ASP A 230 -10.54 11.54 16.03
CA ASP A 230 -11.79 11.14 16.69
C ASP A 230 -13.01 11.93 16.21
N ASN A 231 -12.82 12.92 15.34
CA ASN A 231 -13.92 13.69 14.77
C ASN A 231 -14.68 12.83 13.75
N ILE A 232 -15.89 12.45 14.09
CA ILE A 232 -16.81 11.80 13.15
C ILE A 232 -17.34 12.87 12.21
N PRO A 233 -17.14 12.76 10.88
CA PRO A 233 -17.72 13.72 9.95
C PRO A 233 -19.24 13.68 10.06
N ILE A 234 -19.86 14.85 10.15
CA ILE A 234 -21.32 14.98 10.10
C ILE A 234 -21.73 14.74 8.64
N LEU A 235 -22.44 13.65 8.39
CA LEU A 235 -23.08 13.41 7.11
C LEU A 235 -24.34 14.24 7.04
N GLU A 236 -24.32 15.36 6.32
CA GLU A 236 -25.52 16.12 6.04
C GLU A 236 -26.31 15.44 4.91
N GLN A 237 -27.56 15.11 5.19
CA GLN A 237 -28.53 14.65 4.19
C GLN A 237 -29.15 15.90 3.53
N SER A 238 -28.88 16.10 2.26
CA SER A 238 -29.52 17.11 1.42
C SER A 238 -30.69 16.56 0.61
#